data_b8126d65bc3bb461366303eb53c501d6
#
_entry.id   b8126d65bc3bb461366303eb53c501d6
#
_cell.length_a   1.000
_cell.length_b   1.000
_cell.length_c   1.000
_cell.angle_alpha   90.00
_cell.angle_beta   90.00
_cell.angle_gamma   90.00
#
_symmetry.space_group_name_H-M   'P 1'
#
loop_
_entity.id
_entity.type
_entity.pdbx_description
1 polymer ?
#
loop_
_entity_poly.entity_id
_entity_poly.type
_entity_poly.pdbx_seq_one_letter_code
_entity_poly.pdbx_strand_id
1 'polypeptide(L)'
;MKTSKMQTRKDETIITTSDPSEMLNKYLVKSVLRKWYEPFIDDDSGELIELERTEPVLQRGTFLDGEAIAVINFHMQAGDVTEVTVSNQKRIGKFATGFGVHPWCVTVLLHKKHKYLCLARNIWQAIEIVEDYCEQKFDIVFDIVSAKEFKQHIFIFDDTVRMVEDNGQIKTQTEVDEDRGIVYVFYSVEIQAKYSDDSASDYRYLVYAKDVDDAKVLIEKDVRKRAEQEASIYGSEFCADRADGDIEIIVKQAKQVNCAGVIGLEFTEAYCRDKEE
;
A
#
# COMPACT_ATOMS: atom_id res chain seq x y z
N MET A 1 -5.45 -22.69 7.17
CA MET A 1 -5.10 -21.48 6.42
C MET A 1 -6.32 -21.03 5.63
N LYS A 2 -6.82 -19.79 5.87
CA LYS A 2 -7.93 -19.24 5.07
C LYS A 2 -7.30 -18.67 3.80
N THR A 3 -7.46 -19.34 2.68
CA THR A 3 -7.17 -18.75 1.37
C THR A 3 -8.03 -17.50 1.21
N SER A 4 -7.41 -16.35 1.27
CA SER A 4 -8.05 -15.06 0.98
C SER A 4 -8.53 -15.15 -0.48
N LYS A 5 -9.84 -15.16 -0.68
CA LYS A 5 -10.41 -15.07 -2.02
C LYS A 5 -9.95 -13.75 -2.63
N MET A 6 -9.25 -13.84 -3.76
CA MET A 6 -8.88 -12.67 -4.53
C MET A 6 -10.18 -11.94 -4.95
N GLN A 7 -10.27 -10.63 -4.65
CA GLN A 7 -11.41 -9.84 -5.10
C GLN A 7 -11.37 -9.76 -6.63
N THR A 8 -12.47 -10.13 -7.26
CA THR A 8 -12.67 -9.99 -8.70
C THR A 8 -13.39 -8.68 -8.98
N ARG A 9 -13.04 -8.03 -10.09
CA ARG A 9 -13.74 -6.87 -10.62
C ARG A 9 -15.05 -7.31 -11.30
N LYS A 10 -15.93 -6.34 -11.57
CA LYS A 10 -17.12 -6.60 -12.42
C LYS A 10 -16.66 -7.16 -13.76
N ASP A 11 -17.27 -8.26 -14.17
CA ASP A 11 -16.99 -8.97 -15.43
C ASP A 11 -15.54 -9.48 -15.59
N GLU A 12 -14.74 -9.51 -14.52
CA GLU A 12 -13.40 -10.09 -14.55
C GLU A 12 -13.47 -11.62 -14.51
N THR A 13 -12.77 -12.24 -15.46
CA THR A 13 -12.56 -13.68 -15.49
C THR A 13 -11.10 -13.98 -15.21
N ILE A 14 -10.83 -14.68 -14.11
CA ILE A 14 -9.49 -15.14 -13.72
C ILE A 14 -9.42 -16.64 -13.93
N ILE A 15 -8.41 -17.08 -14.67
CA ILE A 15 -8.13 -18.50 -14.90
C ILE A 15 -6.67 -18.79 -14.63
N THR A 16 -6.39 -19.99 -14.10
CA THR A 16 -5.03 -20.52 -13.98
C THR A 16 -4.88 -21.59 -15.04
N THR A 17 -3.88 -21.45 -15.91
CA THR A 17 -3.73 -22.29 -17.09
C THR A 17 -2.27 -22.49 -17.47
N SER A 18 -2.01 -23.62 -18.14
CA SER A 18 -0.76 -23.89 -18.85
C SER A 18 -0.93 -23.85 -20.38
N ASP A 19 -2.16 -23.60 -20.87
CA ASP A 19 -2.45 -23.57 -22.30
C ASP A 19 -2.20 -22.18 -22.89
N PRO A 20 -1.26 -22.04 -23.86
CA PRO A 20 -0.98 -20.78 -24.54
C PRO A 20 -2.18 -20.12 -25.19
N SER A 21 -3.15 -20.91 -25.67
CA SER A 21 -4.35 -20.39 -26.33
C SER A 21 -5.26 -19.66 -25.35
N GLU A 22 -5.28 -20.09 -24.10
CA GLU A 22 -6.05 -19.45 -23.05
C GLU A 22 -5.34 -18.21 -22.47
N MET A 23 -4.03 -18.07 -22.68
CA MET A 23 -3.24 -16.91 -22.25
C MET A 23 -3.36 -15.71 -23.18
N LEU A 24 -3.57 -15.97 -24.46
CA LEU A 24 -3.53 -14.93 -25.50
C LEU A 24 -4.54 -13.80 -25.25
N ASN A 25 -4.07 -12.55 -25.42
CA ASN A 25 -4.86 -11.33 -25.21
C ASN A 25 -5.39 -11.15 -23.77
N LYS A 26 -4.72 -11.73 -22.79
CA LYS A 26 -5.00 -11.56 -21.37
C LYS A 26 -3.83 -10.90 -20.65
N TYR A 27 -4.01 -10.62 -19.38
CA TYR A 27 -3.01 -10.00 -18.52
C TYR A 27 -2.61 -10.95 -17.39
N LEU A 28 -1.33 -10.94 -17.02
CA LEU A 28 -0.87 -11.69 -15.87
C LEU A 28 -1.48 -11.15 -14.57
N VAL A 29 -2.09 -12.01 -13.79
CA VAL A 29 -2.62 -11.71 -12.46
C VAL A 29 -1.50 -11.75 -11.41
N LYS A 30 -0.53 -12.63 -11.58
CA LYS A 30 0.66 -12.78 -10.74
C LYS A 30 1.91 -12.68 -11.60
N SER A 31 3.02 -12.25 -11.01
CA SER A 31 4.33 -12.30 -11.68
C SER A 31 4.73 -13.75 -11.92
N VAL A 32 5.31 -14.01 -13.08
CA VAL A 32 5.90 -15.33 -13.41
C VAL A 32 7.31 -15.32 -12.87
N LEU A 33 7.59 -16.22 -11.93
CA LEU A 33 8.88 -16.35 -11.26
C LEU A 33 9.57 -17.64 -11.73
N ARG A 34 10.83 -17.50 -12.14
CA ARG A 34 11.74 -18.63 -12.30
C ARG A 34 12.33 -18.97 -10.95
N LYS A 35 12.35 -20.26 -10.62
CA LYS A 35 12.96 -20.78 -9.41
C LYS A 35 14.08 -21.73 -9.76
N TRP A 36 15.23 -21.60 -9.10
CA TRP A 36 16.33 -22.57 -9.20
C TRP A 36 17.02 -22.70 -7.87
N TYR A 37 17.76 -23.79 -7.73
CA TYR A 37 18.54 -24.07 -6.54
C TYR A 37 20.02 -23.84 -6.84
N GLU A 38 20.67 -23.04 -5.99
CA GLU A 38 22.10 -22.75 -6.06
C GLU A 38 22.80 -23.44 -4.88
N PRO A 39 23.78 -24.30 -5.14
CA PRO A 39 24.55 -24.94 -4.05
C PRO A 39 25.43 -23.87 -3.37
N PHE A 40 25.28 -23.77 -2.07
CA PHE A 40 26.03 -22.87 -1.21
C PHE A 40 26.72 -23.67 -0.10
N ILE A 41 28.00 -23.38 0.15
CA ILE A 41 28.71 -23.95 1.28
C ILE A 41 28.56 -22.97 2.44
N ASP A 42 27.96 -23.42 3.53
CA ASP A 42 27.87 -22.67 4.77
C ASP A 42 29.27 -22.53 5.39
N ASP A 43 29.71 -21.28 5.55
CA ASP A 43 31.06 -20.99 6.07
C ASP A 43 31.26 -21.39 7.52
N ASP A 44 30.17 -21.55 8.31
CA ASP A 44 30.22 -21.90 9.72
C ASP A 44 30.20 -23.44 9.95
N SER A 45 29.42 -24.18 9.17
CA SER A 45 29.26 -25.63 9.31
C SER A 45 30.04 -26.44 8.27
N GLY A 46 30.42 -25.84 7.14
CA GLY A 46 31.03 -26.51 6.00
C GLY A 46 30.07 -27.42 5.24
N GLU A 47 28.77 -27.38 5.53
CA GLU A 47 27.77 -28.18 4.86
C GLU A 47 27.32 -27.55 3.55
N LEU A 48 27.00 -28.39 2.56
CA LEU A 48 26.42 -27.96 1.29
C LEU A 48 24.92 -27.75 1.48
N ILE A 49 24.48 -26.47 1.39
CA ILE A 49 23.07 -26.10 1.50
C ILE A 49 22.58 -25.70 0.10
N GLU A 50 21.39 -26.15 -0.30
CA GLU A 50 20.73 -25.69 -1.51
C GLU A 50 19.88 -24.45 -1.20
N LEU A 51 20.28 -23.28 -1.73
CA LEU A 51 19.52 -22.03 -1.62
C LEU A 51 18.54 -21.89 -2.78
N GLU A 52 17.26 -21.75 -2.45
CA GLU A 52 16.23 -21.42 -3.45
C GLU A 52 16.40 -19.96 -3.88
N ARG A 53 16.64 -19.75 -5.18
CA ARG A 53 16.71 -18.44 -5.82
C ARG A 53 15.45 -18.22 -6.65
N THR A 54 14.97 -16.98 -6.67
CA THR A 54 13.82 -16.58 -7.47
C THR A 54 14.13 -15.34 -8.29
N GLU A 55 13.74 -15.37 -9.56
CA GLU A 55 13.90 -14.24 -10.48
C GLU A 55 12.59 -13.99 -11.24
N PRO A 56 12.10 -12.73 -11.33
CA PRO A 56 10.91 -12.43 -12.11
C PRO A 56 11.21 -12.49 -13.61
N VAL A 57 10.53 -13.41 -14.31
CA VAL A 57 10.57 -13.54 -15.77
C VAL A 57 9.64 -12.53 -16.43
N LEU A 58 8.40 -12.45 -15.96
CA LEU A 58 7.41 -11.48 -16.39
C LEU A 58 6.67 -10.92 -15.17
N GLN A 59 6.42 -9.61 -15.21
CA GLN A 59 5.74 -8.94 -14.09
C GLN A 59 4.22 -9.08 -14.20
N ARG A 60 3.56 -9.03 -13.07
CA ARG A 60 2.12 -8.89 -12.96
C ARG A 60 1.62 -7.70 -13.80
N GLY A 61 0.45 -7.85 -14.43
CA GLY A 61 -0.15 -6.85 -15.31
C GLY A 61 0.45 -6.80 -16.71
N THR A 62 1.45 -7.65 -17.02
CA THR A 62 1.97 -7.78 -18.38
C THR A 62 0.88 -8.32 -19.31
N PHE A 63 0.68 -7.65 -20.43
CA PHE A 63 -0.19 -8.12 -21.51
C PHE A 63 0.47 -9.30 -22.21
N LEU A 64 -0.29 -10.36 -22.39
CA LEU A 64 0.18 -11.61 -22.99
C LEU A 64 -0.08 -11.59 -24.51
N ASP A 65 0.88 -11.07 -25.21
CA ASP A 65 1.01 -11.20 -26.68
C ASP A 65 1.82 -12.45 -27.04
N GLY A 66 2.10 -12.62 -28.33
CA GLY A 66 2.86 -13.78 -28.82
C GLY A 66 4.26 -13.87 -28.24
N GLU A 67 4.95 -12.73 -27.99
CA GLU A 67 6.31 -12.71 -27.45
C GLU A 67 6.31 -13.09 -25.96
N ALA A 68 5.42 -12.51 -25.16
CA ALA A 68 5.28 -12.84 -23.74
C ALA A 68 4.91 -14.32 -23.54
N ILE A 69 4.01 -14.86 -24.37
CA ILE A 69 3.64 -16.28 -24.33
C ILE A 69 4.82 -17.17 -24.71
N ALA A 70 5.64 -16.79 -25.70
CA ALA A 70 6.83 -17.55 -26.06
C ALA A 70 7.84 -17.64 -24.89
N VAL A 71 8.00 -16.55 -24.14
CA VAL A 71 8.85 -16.56 -22.93
C VAL A 71 8.29 -17.49 -21.87
N ILE A 72 6.96 -17.44 -21.60
CA ILE A 72 6.32 -18.34 -20.63
C ILE A 72 6.49 -19.79 -21.06
N ASN A 73 6.25 -20.10 -22.33
CA ASN A 73 6.38 -21.45 -22.86
C ASN A 73 7.80 -21.99 -22.76
N PHE A 74 8.80 -21.16 -22.97
CA PHE A 74 10.20 -21.53 -22.79
C PHE A 74 10.46 -21.98 -21.35
N HIS A 75 10.00 -21.22 -20.36
CA HIS A 75 10.17 -21.56 -18.95
C HIS A 75 9.28 -22.74 -18.50
N MET A 76 8.12 -22.94 -19.12
CA MET A 76 7.31 -24.14 -18.90
C MET A 76 8.00 -25.40 -19.42
N GLN A 77 8.62 -25.33 -20.60
CA GLN A 77 9.39 -26.44 -21.16
C GLN A 77 10.68 -26.75 -20.35
N ALA A 78 11.28 -25.71 -19.76
CA ALA A 78 12.42 -25.87 -18.84
C ALA A 78 12.01 -26.45 -17.49
N GLY A 79 10.73 -26.47 -17.16
CA GLY A 79 10.21 -26.93 -15.86
C GLY A 79 10.27 -25.88 -14.75
N ASP A 80 10.66 -24.65 -15.07
CA ASP A 80 10.75 -23.53 -14.13
C ASP A 80 9.36 -23.00 -13.72
N VAL A 81 8.38 -23.13 -14.62
CA VAL A 81 7.00 -22.62 -14.46
C VAL A 81 6.03 -23.74 -14.84
N THR A 82 5.04 -24.00 -13.99
CA THR A 82 4.04 -25.05 -14.24
C THR A 82 2.75 -24.51 -14.80
N GLU A 83 2.30 -23.36 -14.31
CA GLU A 83 1.05 -22.73 -14.69
C GLU A 83 1.12 -21.22 -14.42
N VAL A 84 0.26 -20.45 -15.09
CA VAL A 84 0.14 -19.01 -14.88
C VAL A 84 -1.31 -18.61 -14.63
N THR A 85 -1.51 -17.57 -13.83
CA THR A 85 -2.84 -17.04 -13.58
C THR A 85 -3.03 -15.78 -14.41
N VAL A 86 -4.08 -15.78 -15.25
CA VAL A 86 -4.36 -14.71 -16.20
C VAL A 86 -5.77 -14.14 -16.02
N SER A 87 -5.96 -12.88 -16.40
CA SER A 87 -7.23 -12.15 -16.35
C SER A 87 -7.52 -11.48 -17.70
N ASN A 88 -8.81 -11.36 -18.03
CA ASN A 88 -9.25 -10.57 -19.18
C ASN A 88 -9.12 -9.06 -18.95
N GLN A 89 -8.80 -8.62 -17.72
CA GLN A 89 -8.63 -7.21 -17.35
C GLN A 89 -7.24 -6.96 -16.80
N LYS A 90 -6.65 -5.82 -17.18
CA LYS A 90 -5.34 -5.40 -16.68
C LYS A 90 -5.39 -5.17 -15.18
N ARG A 91 -4.41 -5.69 -14.45
CA ARG A 91 -4.19 -5.41 -13.05
C ARG A 91 -2.95 -4.54 -12.88
N ILE A 92 -3.01 -3.70 -11.85
CA ILE A 92 -1.89 -2.82 -11.50
C ILE A 92 -0.71 -3.69 -11.05
N GLY A 93 0.49 -3.31 -11.47
CA GLY A 93 1.72 -3.98 -11.06
C GLY A 93 2.01 -3.88 -9.58
N LYS A 94 2.96 -4.68 -9.13
CA LYS A 94 3.38 -4.77 -7.72
C LYS A 94 3.82 -3.41 -7.19
N PHE A 95 3.28 -2.98 -6.03
CA PHE A 95 3.89 -1.90 -5.25
C PHE A 95 5.14 -2.42 -4.55
N ALA A 96 6.22 -1.65 -4.60
CA ALA A 96 7.26 -1.83 -3.60
C ALA A 96 6.71 -1.23 -2.29
N THR A 97 6.44 -2.06 -1.33
CA THR A 97 6.16 -1.62 0.03
C THR A 97 7.42 -0.97 0.59
N GLY A 98 7.36 0.31 0.91
CA GLY A 98 8.37 1.01 1.68
C GLY A 98 8.94 2.26 1.05
N PHE A 99 9.54 2.24 -0.13
CA PHE A 99 10.12 3.43 -0.74
C PHE A 99 9.41 3.80 -2.04
N GLY A 100 8.87 5.03 -2.08
CA GLY A 100 8.34 5.63 -3.30
C GLY A 100 6.82 5.57 -3.47
N VAL A 101 6.07 5.14 -2.46
CA VAL A 101 4.61 5.25 -2.44
C VAL A 101 4.23 6.52 -1.70
N HIS A 102 3.42 7.35 -2.32
CA HIS A 102 2.97 8.64 -1.77
C HIS A 102 1.45 8.71 -1.71
N PRO A 103 0.88 9.47 -0.77
CA PRO A 103 -0.54 9.73 -0.78
C PRO A 103 -0.92 10.65 -1.94
N TRP A 104 -1.94 10.23 -2.68
CA TRP A 104 -2.53 10.96 -3.80
C TRP A 104 -3.98 11.30 -3.51
N CYS A 105 -4.40 12.49 -3.91
CA CYS A 105 -5.80 12.89 -3.92
C CYS A 105 -6.27 12.97 -5.36
N VAL A 106 -7.13 12.06 -5.77
CA VAL A 106 -7.73 12.02 -7.12
C VAL A 106 -9.15 12.56 -7.04
N THR A 107 -9.46 13.50 -7.90
CA THR A 107 -10.81 14.07 -8.01
C THR A 107 -11.56 13.42 -9.15
N VAL A 108 -12.67 12.81 -8.82
CA VAL A 108 -13.58 12.12 -9.74
C VAL A 108 -14.86 12.96 -9.89
N LEU A 109 -15.34 13.14 -11.10
CA LEU A 109 -16.64 13.71 -11.41
C LEU A 109 -17.64 12.56 -11.61
N LEU A 110 -18.49 12.37 -10.63
CA LEU A 110 -19.71 11.58 -10.75
C LEU A 110 -20.84 12.54 -11.11
N HIS A 111 -21.88 12.65 -10.28
CA HIS A 111 -22.84 13.77 -10.39
C HIS A 111 -22.28 15.07 -9.78
N LYS A 112 -21.33 14.92 -8.83
CA LYS A 112 -20.57 16.00 -8.18
C LYS A 112 -19.10 15.60 -8.14
N LYS A 113 -18.24 16.57 -7.85
CA LYS A 113 -16.81 16.30 -7.64
C LYS A 113 -16.59 15.59 -6.30
N HIS A 114 -16.04 14.40 -6.35
CA HIS A 114 -15.61 13.62 -5.20
C HIS A 114 -14.10 13.49 -5.22
N LYS A 115 -13.48 13.54 -4.05
CA LYS A 115 -12.03 13.39 -3.90
C LYS A 115 -11.75 12.11 -3.12
N TYR A 116 -10.92 11.26 -3.68
CA TYR A 116 -10.47 10.02 -3.06
C TYR A 116 -8.98 10.10 -2.77
N LEU A 117 -8.59 9.65 -1.57
CA LEU A 117 -7.20 9.46 -1.20
C LEU A 117 -6.80 8.01 -1.46
N CYS A 118 -5.63 7.82 -2.05
CA CYS A 118 -5.02 6.51 -2.24
C CYS A 118 -3.50 6.61 -2.11
N LEU A 119 -2.84 5.48 -1.89
CA LEU A 119 -1.39 5.37 -1.92
C LEU A 119 -0.94 4.86 -3.28
N ALA A 120 -0.05 5.59 -3.96
CA ALA A 120 0.47 5.22 -5.28
C ALA A 120 1.89 5.74 -5.49
N ARG A 121 2.66 5.10 -6.39
CA ARG A 121 4.02 5.53 -6.76
C ARG A 121 4.04 6.73 -7.68
N ASN A 122 3.03 6.83 -8.52
CA ASN A 122 2.94 7.85 -9.54
C ASN A 122 1.49 8.16 -9.89
N ILE A 123 1.30 9.21 -10.68
CA ILE A 123 -0.03 9.69 -11.07
C ILE A 123 -0.86 8.64 -11.82
N TRP A 124 -0.23 7.86 -12.70
CA TRP A 124 -0.93 6.86 -13.51
C TRP A 124 -1.51 5.76 -12.65
N GLN A 125 -0.71 5.27 -11.70
CA GLN A 125 -1.15 4.27 -10.75
C GLN A 125 -2.24 4.79 -9.81
N ALA A 126 -2.15 6.05 -9.37
CA ALA A 126 -3.20 6.68 -8.57
C ALA A 126 -4.53 6.75 -9.33
N ILE A 127 -4.48 7.10 -10.60
CA ILE A 127 -5.66 7.14 -11.48
C ILE A 127 -6.24 5.72 -11.64
N GLU A 128 -5.42 4.73 -12.00
CA GLU A 128 -5.85 3.34 -12.18
C GLU A 128 -6.52 2.76 -10.93
N ILE A 129 -5.96 3.03 -9.74
CA ILE A 129 -6.54 2.59 -8.45
C ILE A 129 -7.94 3.20 -8.26
N VAL A 130 -8.07 4.49 -8.52
CA VAL A 130 -9.35 5.19 -8.31
C VAL A 130 -10.37 4.80 -9.35
N GLU A 131 -9.96 4.59 -10.61
CA GLU A 131 -10.83 4.06 -11.67
C GLU A 131 -11.38 2.70 -11.27
N ASP A 132 -10.51 1.76 -10.89
CA ASP A 132 -10.93 0.43 -10.44
C ASP A 132 -11.87 0.47 -9.24
N TYR A 133 -11.58 1.34 -8.28
CA TYR A 133 -12.44 1.52 -7.11
C TYR A 133 -13.82 2.07 -7.49
N CYS A 134 -13.86 3.08 -8.37
CA CYS A 134 -15.11 3.68 -8.82
C CYS A 134 -15.93 2.71 -9.67
N GLU A 135 -15.31 1.96 -10.58
CA GLU A 135 -15.97 0.93 -11.37
C GLU A 135 -16.62 -0.17 -10.51
N GLN A 136 -15.96 -0.56 -9.42
CA GLN A 136 -16.51 -1.56 -8.51
C GLN A 136 -17.62 -1.03 -7.61
N LYS A 137 -17.55 0.24 -7.25
CA LYS A 137 -18.45 0.84 -6.27
C LYS A 137 -19.67 1.49 -6.91
N PHE A 138 -19.52 2.04 -8.11
CA PHE A 138 -20.54 2.81 -8.79
C PHE A 138 -20.85 2.24 -10.16
N ASP A 139 -22.12 2.05 -10.45
CA ASP A 139 -22.60 1.58 -11.78
C ASP A 139 -22.98 2.78 -12.66
N ILE A 140 -22.09 3.81 -12.69
CA ILE A 140 -22.30 5.04 -13.45
C ILE A 140 -21.00 5.45 -14.17
N VAL A 141 -21.16 6.17 -15.25
CA VAL A 141 -20.03 6.79 -15.96
C VAL A 141 -19.44 7.92 -15.10
N PHE A 142 -18.12 7.99 -15.06
CA PHE A 142 -17.39 9.01 -14.31
C PHE A 142 -16.17 9.50 -15.11
N ASP A 143 -15.68 10.69 -14.76
CA ASP A 143 -14.48 11.29 -15.32
C ASP A 143 -13.45 11.56 -14.23
N ILE A 144 -12.17 11.34 -14.52
CA ILE A 144 -11.06 11.80 -13.67
C ILE A 144 -10.76 13.28 -13.99
N VAL A 145 -10.97 14.15 -13.03
CA VAL A 145 -10.80 15.59 -13.19
C VAL A 145 -9.39 16.05 -12.89
N SER A 146 -8.79 15.52 -11.83
CA SER A 146 -7.44 15.88 -11.42
C SER A 146 -6.87 14.86 -10.44
N ALA A 147 -5.53 14.78 -10.40
CA ALA A 147 -4.79 14.05 -9.38
C ALA A 147 -3.73 14.97 -8.78
N LYS A 148 -3.61 14.98 -7.45
CA LYS A 148 -2.66 15.78 -6.69
C LYS A 148 -1.86 14.88 -5.76
N GLU A 149 -0.55 14.93 -5.86
CA GLU A 149 0.37 14.26 -4.97
C GLU A 149 0.56 15.06 -3.66
N PHE A 150 0.53 14.35 -2.53
CA PHE A 150 1.02 14.86 -1.25
C PHE A 150 2.48 14.42 -1.06
N LYS A 151 3.35 15.05 -1.85
CA LYS A 151 4.78 14.72 -1.88
C LYS A 151 5.41 14.87 -0.49
N GLN A 152 6.18 13.86 -0.09
CA GLN A 152 6.88 13.82 1.21
C GLN A 152 5.94 13.85 2.44
N HIS A 153 4.65 13.57 2.29
CA HIS A 153 3.76 13.41 3.43
C HIS A 153 3.81 11.98 3.95
N ILE A 154 3.95 11.87 5.25
CA ILE A 154 3.74 10.62 5.97
C ILE A 154 2.23 10.47 6.16
N PHE A 155 1.70 9.32 5.80
CA PHE A 155 0.27 9.07 5.86
C PHE A 155 -0.07 8.31 7.15
N ILE A 156 -0.89 8.92 7.99
CA ILE A 156 -1.47 8.29 9.18
C ILE A 156 -2.96 8.17 8.95
N PHE A 157 -3.35 6.96 8.66
CA PHE A 157 -4.73 6.55 8.57
C PHE A 157 -4.84 5.28 9.40
N ASP A 158 -5.27 5.44 10.63
CA ASP A 158 -5.42 4.32 11.57
C ASP A 158 -6.81 3.72 11.40
N ASP A 159 -6.90 2.76 10.51
CA ASP A 159 -8.06 1.89 10.35
C ASP A 159 -8.07 0.79 11.43
N THR A 160 -6.92 0.62 12.09
CA THR A 160 -6.76 -0.27 13.25
C THR A 160 -7.05 0.46 14.55
N VAL A 161 -8.00 0.99 14.63
CA VAL A 161 -9.05 1.30 15.47
C VAL A 161 -8.84 0.85 16.90
N ARG A 162 -8.79 1.81 17.76
CA ARG A 162 -9.06 1.59 19.17
C ARG A 162 -10.45 0.98 19.28
N MET A 163 -10.49 -0.34 19.49
CA MET A 163 -11.72 -1.02 19.82
C MET A 163 -12.14 -0.59 21.21
N VAL A 164 -13.35 -0.10 21.36
CA VAL A 164 -13.94 0.33 22.63
C VAL A 164 -15.24 -0.42 22.83
N GLU A 165 -15.53 -0.74 24.07
CA GLU A 165 -16.83 -1.28 24.46
C GLU A 165 -17.80 -0.12 24.68
N ASP A 166 -18.79 -0.01 23.81
CA ASP A 166 -19.89 0.95 23.94
C ASP A 166 -21.22 0.20 24.00
N ASN A 167 -21.94 0.37 25.10
CA ASN A 167 -23.24 -0.27 25.35
C ASN A 167 -23.24 -1.80 25.19
N GLY A 168 -22.15 -2.49 25.57
CA GLY A 168 -22.00 -3.95 25.46
C GLY A 168 -21.68 -4.44 24.04
N GLN A 169 -21.37 -3.55 23.12
CA GLN A 169 -20.89 -3.87 21.77
C GLN A 169 -19.46 -3.39 21.61
N ILE A 170 -18.64 -4.20 20.97
CA ILE A 170 -17.28 -3.81 20.59
C ILE A 170 -17.38 -3.03 19.28
N LYS A 171 -17.13 -1.73 19.35
CA LYS A 171 -17.11 -0.79 18.23
C LYS A 171 -15.74 -0.14 18.12
N THR A 172 -15.52 0.45 16.98
CA THR A 172 -14.34 1.30 16.79
C THR A 172 -14.54 2.66 17.48
N GLN A 173 -13.46 3.29 17.95
CA GLN A 173 -13.54 4.63 18.52
C GLN A 173 -14.16 5.62 17.52
N THR A 174 -13.82 5.46 16.23
CA THR A 174 -14.36 6.29 15.15
C THR A 174 -15.86 6.12 15.01
N GLU A 175 -16.38 4.87 15.03
CA GLU A 175 -17.83 4.60 15.00
C GLU A 175 -18.56 5.19 16.20
N VAL A 176 -17.98 5.06 17.41
CA VAL A 176 -18.55 5.64 18.62
C VAL A 176 -18.59 7.17 18.56
N ASP A 177 -17.53 7.76 18.03
CA ASP A 177 -17.42 9.21 17.91
C ASP A 177 -18.36 9.74 16.80
N GLU A 178 -18.52 9.01 15.68
CA GLU A 178 -19.48 9.33 14.62
C GLU A 178 -20.94 9.24 15.16
N ASP A 179 -21.27 8.23 15.96
CA ASP A 179 -22.56 8.12 16.65
C ASP A 179 -22.83 9.32 17.57
N ARG A 180 -21.78 9.95 18.09
CA ARG A 180 -21.85 11.18 18.90
C ARG A 180 -21.81 12.48 18.08
N GLY A 181 -21.79 12.37 16.75
CA GLY A 181 -21.74 13.50 15.84
C GLY A 181 -20.36 14.13 15.66
N ILE A 182 -19.29 13.44 16.07
CA ILE A 182 -17.90 13.85 15.84
C ILE A 182 -17.50 13.40 14.43
N VAL A 183 -17.09 14.34 13.60
CA VAL A 183 -16.70 14.09 12.22
C VAL A 183 -15.16 14.06 12.12
N TYR A 184 -14.63 12.97 11.63
CA TYR A 184 -13.21 12.86 11.30
C TYR A 184 -12.93 13.39 9.90
N VAL A 185 -11.82 14.08 9.76
CA VAL A 185 -11.36 14.67 8.50
C VAL A 185 -9.85 14.51 8.33
N PHE A 186 -9.37 14.66 7.10
CA PHE A 186 -7.93 14.68 6.86
C PHE A 186 -7.34 16.06 7.10
N TYR A 187 -6.21 16.08 7.81
CA TYR A 187 -5.37 17.25 7.99
C TYR A 187 -4.01 17.02 7.31
N SER A 188 -3.60 17.97 6.46
CA SER A 188 -2.21 18.10 6.04
C SER A 188 -1.51 18.97 7.08
N VAL A 189 -0.57 18.40 7.82
CA VAL A 189 0.11 19.05 8.95
C VAL A 189 1.61 19.10 8.68
N GLU A 190 2.19 20.30 8.78
CA GLU A 190 3.64 20.50 8.75
C GLU A 190 4.11 20.73 10.19
N ILE A 191 5.06 19.94 10.63
CA ILE A 191 5.62 20.01 11.97
C ILE A 191 7.13 20.15 11.94
N GLN A 192 7.67 20.63 13.07
CA GLN A 192 9.05 20.44 13.46
C GLN A 192 9.09 19.63 14.75
N ALA A 193 9.79 18.49 14.68
CA ALA A 193 10.10 17.70 15.87
C ALA A 193 11.47 18.12 16.39
N LYS A 194 11.54 18.56 17.66
CA LYS A 194 12.78 18.83 18.37
C LYS A 194 13.05 17.68 19.34
N TYR A 195 14.27 17.23 19.33
CA TYR A 195 14.73 16.13 20.16
C TYR A 195 15.58 16.63 21.32
N SER A 196 15.77 15.82 22.35
CA SER A 196 16.57 16.13 23.52
C SER A 196 18.05 16.40 23.23
N ASP A 197 18.54 15.99 22.06
CA ASP A 197 19.90 16.28 21.57
C ASP A 197 20.04 17.65 20.88
N ASP A 198 19.06 18.54 21.04
CA ASP A 198 18.95 19.85 20.38
C ASP A 198 18.81 19.75 18.83
N SER A 199 18.71 18.54 18.25
CA SER A 199 18.45 18.38 16.85
C SER A 199 16.96 18.63 16.53
N ALA A 200 16.69 19.03 15.29
CA ALA A 200 15.33 19.25 14.82
C ALA A 200 15.12 18.67 13.42
N SER A 201 13.96 18.09 13.21
CA SER A 201 13.58 17.54 11.90
C SER A 201 12.20 18.06 11.50
N ASP A 202 12.07 18.41 10.21
CA ASP A 202 10.80 18.86 9.63
C ASP A 202 10.09 17.69 8.96
N TYR A 203 8.82 17.50 9.31
CA TYR A 203 7.97 16.44 8.72
C TYR A 203 6.69 17.02 8.18
N ARG A 204 6.12 16.34 7.20
CA ARG A 204 4.79 16.59 6.66
C ARG A 204 3.95 15.35 6.83
N TYR A 205 2.78 15.54 7.39
CA TYR A 205 1.84 14.47 7.67
C TYR A 205 0.52 14.70 6.98
N LEU A 206 -0.12 13.61 6.56
CA LEU A 206 -1.52 13.57 6.19
C LEU A 206 -2.20 12.63 7.19
N VAL A 207 -2.99 13.21 8.09
CA VAL A 207 -3.55 12.51 9.26
C VAL A 207 -5.06 12.55 9.24
N TYR A 208 -5.69 11.42 9.50
CA TYR A 208 -7.12 11.31 9.73
C TYR A 208 -7.41 11.53 11.22
N ALA A 209 -8.08 12.62 11.56
CA ALA A 209 -8.29 13.04 12.95
C ALA A 209 -9.58 13.86 13.09
N LYS A 210 -10.10 13.95 14.30
CA LYS A 210 -11.28 14.76 14.60
C LYS A 210 -10.98 16.26 14.62
N ASP A 211 -9.79 16.63 15.07
CA ASP A 211 -9.29 18.00 15.13
C ASP A 211 -7.77 18.05 15.04
N VAL A 212 -7.18 19.25 15.09
CA VAL A 212 -5.74 19.46 14.99
C VAL A 212 -4.99 18.95 16.23
N ASP A 213 -5.61 19.01 17.41
CA ASP A 213 -4.99 18.54 18.63
C ASP A 213 -4.89 17.01 18.66
N ASP A 214 -5.94 16.32 18.19
CA ASP A 214 -5.91 14.88 18.00
C ASP A 214 -4.89 14.48 16.95
N ALA A 215 -4.81 15.20 15.82
CA ALA A 215 -3.78 15.00 14.82
C ALA A 215 -2.36 15.15 15.39
N LYS A 216 -2.13 16.13 16.28
CA LYS A 216 -0.86 16.32 16.96
C LYS A 216 -0.47 15.12 17.83
N VAL A 217 -1.42 14.57 18.57
CA VAL A 217 -1.19 13.37 19.41
C VAL A 217 -0.79 12.16 18.57
N LEU A 218 -1.49 11.95 17.43
CA LEU A 218 -1.16 10.86 16.50
C LEU A 218 0.22 11.03 15.88
N ILE A 219 0.56 12.25 15.49
CA ILE A 219 1.89 12.59 14.94
C ILE A 219 2.99 12.36 15.98
N GLU A 220 2.80 12.80 17.22
CA GLU A 220 3.77 12.61 18.30
C GLU A 220 4.06 11.11 18.51
N LYS A 221 3.03 10.30 18.53
CA LYS A 221 3.16 8.83 18.62
C LYS A 221 3.95 8.24 17.45
N ASP A 222 3.72 8.70 16.21
CA ASP A 222 4.45 8.22 15.04
C ASP A 222 5.92 8.67 15.05
N VAL A 223 6.19 9.93 15.41
CA VAL A 223 7.56 10.45 15.53
C VAL A 223 8.35 9.66 16.56
N ARG A 224 7.76 9.38 17.73
CA ARG A 224 8.39 8.58 18.78
C ARG A 224 8.69 7.15 18.29
N LYS A 225 7.71 6.50 17.68
CA LYS A 225 7.89 5.16 17.09
C LYS A 225 9.02 5.12 16.04
N ARG A 226 9.15 6.17 15.22
CA ARG A 226 10.24 6.27 14.24
C ARG A 226 11.60 6.46 14.91
N ALA A 227 11.68 7.29 15.93
CA ALA A 227 12.91 7.47 16.71
C ALA A 227 13.36 6.16 17.35
N GLU A 228 12.43 5.38 17.92
CA GLU A 228 12.71 4.05 18.48
C GLU A 228 13.19 3.06 17.39
N GLN A 229 12.58 3.09 16.21
CA GLN A 229 13.00 2.25 15.07
C GLN A 229 14.40 2.63 14.56
N GLU A 230 14.68 3.92 14.43
CA GLU A 230 16.02 4.41 14.05
C GLU A 230 17.07 3.98 15.08
N ALA A 231 16.78 4.09 16.36
CA ALA A 231 17.68 3.65 17.43
C ALA A 231 17.94 2.12 17.37
N SER A 232 16.93 1.32 17.02
CA SER A 232 17.10 -0.13 16.87
C SER A 232 17.94 -0.52 15.65
N ILE A 233 17.91 0.26 14.57
CA ILE A 233 18.64 -0.03 13.33
C ILE A 233 20.10 0.44 13.40
N TYR A 234 20.33 1.63 13.93
CA TYR A 234 21.65 2.25 13.93
C TYR A 234 22.45 2.05 15.23
N GLY A 235 21.86 1.36 16.20
CA GLY A 235 22.45 1.10 17.52
C GLY A 235 22.20 2.23 18.54
N SER A 236 22.04 1.83 19.79
CA SER A 236 21.68 2.74 20.90
C SER A 236 22.71 3.85 21.17
N GLU A 237 23.97 3.64 20.78
CA GLU A 237 25.03 4.64 21.00
C GLU A 237 24.88 5.93 20.17
N PHE A 238 24.18 5.87 19.03
CA PHE A 238 23.98 7.03 18.14
C PHE A 238 22.61 7.71 18.28
N CYS A 239 21.59 6.99 18.77
CA CYS A 239 20.20 7.45 18.73
C CYS A 239 19.46 7.27 20.06
N ALA A 240 20.11 6.80 21.14
CA ALA A 240 19.45 6.58 22.44
C ALA A 240 18.80 7.86 22.99
N ASP A 241 19.50 8.99 22.89
CA ASP A 241 19.00 10.28 23.35
C ASP A 241 17.77 10.78 22.59
N ARG A 242 17.57 10.30 21.35
CA ARG A 242 16.37 10.62 20.56
C ARG A 242 15.18 9.73 20.88
N ALA A 243 15.43 8.46 21.21
CA ALA A 243 14.36 7.49 21.48
C ALA A 243 13.83 7.62 22.92
N ASP A 244 14.71 7.83 23.88
CA ASP A 244 14.38 7.87 25.32
C ASP A 244 14.10 9.29 25.84
N GLY A 245 14.41 10.32 25.04
CA GLY A 245 14.26 11.73 25.42
C GLY A 245 12.88 12.31 25.15
N ASP A 246 12.67 13.52 25.67
CA ASP A 246 11.48 14.30 25.37
C ASP A 246 11.51 14.79 23.90
N ILE A 247 10.40 14.59 23.18
CA ILE A 247 10.21 15.08 21.82
C ILE A 247 9.17 16.20 21.86
N GLU A 248 9.59 17.41 21.49
CA GLU A 248 8.69 18.56 21.37
C GLU A 248 8.17 18.66 19.92
N ILE A 249 6.84 18.58 19.74
CA ILE A 249 6.20 18.75 18.43
C ILE A 249 5.67 20.17 18.28
N ILE A 250 6.26 20.90 17.34
CA ILE A 250 5.84 22.26 16.98
C ILE A 250 5.07 22.17 15.66
N VAL A 251 3.77 22.45 15.71
CA VAL A 251 2.93 22.54 14.51
C VAL A 251 3.19 23.86 13.81
N LYS A 252 3.78 23.82 12.62
CA LYS A 252 4.03 25.00 11.77
C LYS A 252 2.79 25.40 10.97
N GLN A 253 2.09 24.40 10.43
CA GLN A 253 0.88 24.59 9.64
C GLN A 253 -0.03 23.38 9.75
N ALA A 254 -1.34 23.62 9.84
CA ALA A 254 -2.35 22.59 9.71
C ALA A 254 -3.43 23.05 8.74
N LYS A 255 -3.80 22.21 7.79
CA LYS A 255 -4.82 22.50 6.78
C LYS A 255 -5.71 21.31 6.57
N GLN A 256 -7.01 21.52 6.68
CA GLN A 256 -8.00 20.48 6.38
C GLN A 256 -7.99 20.11 4.89
N VAL A 257 -8.04 18.81 4.61
CA VAL A 257 -8.13 18.25 3.27
C VAL A 257 -9.51 17.61 3.11
N ASN A 258 -10.36 18.25 2.31
CA ASN A 258 -11.69 17.72 2.04
C ASN A 258 -11.57 16.53 1.08
N CYS A 259 -11.90 15.34 1.54
CA CYS A 259 -12.02 14.13 0.71
C CYS A 259 -13.32 13.39 1.02
N ALA A 260 -13.83 12.66 0.03
CA ALA A 260 -15.05 11.87 0.15
C ALA A 260 -14.80 10.46 0.71
N GLY A 261 -13.55 10.02 0.69
CA GLY A 261 -13.16 8.71 1.19
C GLY A 261 -11.69 8.40 0.94
N VAL A 262 -11.24 7.34 1.59
CA VAL A 262 -9.91 6.75 1.39
C VAL A 262 -10.10 5.40 0.74
N ILE A 263 -9.27 5.12 -0.24
CA ILE A 263 -9.14 3.78 -0.79
C ILE A 263 -8.11 3.06 0.06
N GLY A 264 -8.60 2.16 0.90
CA GLY A 264 -7.79 1.46 1.90
C GLY A 264 -6.67 0.63 1.29
N LEU A 265 -5.65 0.37 2.10
CA LEU A 265 -4.52 -0.49 1.73
C LEU A 265 -4.99 -1.87 1.29
N GLU A 266 -6.03 -2.42 1.91
CA GLU A 266 -6.58 -3.73 1.55
C GLU A 266 -7.05 -3.79 0.09
N PHE A 267 -7.73 -2.74 -0.39
CA PHE A 267 -8.13 -2.64 -1.78
C PHE A 267 -6.91 -2.56 -2.69
N THR A 268 -5.96 -1.70 -2.34
CA THR A 268 -4.73 -1.49 -3.08
C THR A 268 -3.85 -2.75 -3.05
N GLU A 269 -3.76 -3.43 -1.91
CA GLU A 269 -3.03 -4.68 -1.73
C GLU A 269 -3.64 -5.85 -2.49
N ALA A 270 -4.97 -5.90 -2.61
CA ALA A 270 -5.65 -6.91 -3.43
C ALA A 270 -5.21 -6.86 -4.90
N TYR A 271 -4.80 -5.67 -5.37
CA TYR A 271 -4.25 -5.46 -6.72
C TYR A 271 -2.73 -5.56 -6.79
N CYS A 272 -2.03 -5.37 -5.69
CA CYS A 272 -0.61 -5.03 -5.68
C CYS A 272 0.28 -6.06 -4.98
N ARG A 273 -0.28 -6.98 -4.21
CA ARG A 273 0.50 -8.07 -3.61
C ARG A 273 0.37 -9.33 -4.44
N ASP A 274 1.47 -9.70 -5.09
CA ASP A 274 1.80 -11.11 -5.19
C ASP A 274 2.10 -11.54 -3.74
N LYS A 275 1.27 -12.38 -3.16
CA LYS A 275 1.64 -13.04 -1.92
C LYS A 275 2.80 -13.94 -2.27
N GLU A 276 3.98 -13.60 -1.80
CA GLU A 276 5.04 -14.56 -1.60
C GLU A 276 4.46 -15.56 -0.57
N GLU A 277 4.05 -16.72 -1.04
CA GLU A 277 3.85 -17.90 -0.20
C GLU A 277 5.19 -18.54 0.06
#